data_6130010b6538236e2fa8e2dd9ad6a3cb
#
_entry.id   6130010b6538236e2fa8e2dd9ad6a3cb
#
_cell.length_a   1.000
_cell.length_b   1.000
_cell.length_c   1.000
_cell.angle_alpha   90.00
_cell.angle_beta   90.00
_cell.angle_gamma   90.00
#
_symmetry.space_group_name_H-M   'P 1'
#
loop_
_entity.id
_entity.type
_entity.pdbx_description
1 polymer ?
#
loop_
_entity_poly.entity_id
_entity_poly.type
_entity_poly.pdbx_seq_one_letter_code
_entity_poly.pdbx_strand_id
1 'polypeptide(L)'
;MQLYTSAANIPHPDKSHRGGEDGFFLTTPSISSVGIADGVGGWANQNINPKLFADDLMEYTKQSIESGVREPVIALDEAYNMVEQTGSCTAVVGIMERDGLFSVANIGDSGFIVIRQHEILIKSKEQQHGFNFPYQLGKVEGKDGKFYEHGDDRPQDCETYQLKLHEGDIVVFGSDGLFDNIWDNALLEEINSMDCESPEKMANSLAEMAFNEAGRKDNWIPFTERALEQGAWGLKERNDPAFLGGKMDDITVVVAIVV
;
A
#
# COMPACT_ATOMS: atom_id res chain seq x y z
N MET A 1 10.06 -6.90 21.33
CA MET A 1 8.95 -7.15 20.42
C MET A 1 9.46 -7.31 19.00
N GLN A 2 8.79 -8.08 18.17
CA GLN A 2 9.13 -8.34 16.78
C GLN A 2 7.85 -8.38 15.93
N LEU A 3 7.94 -8.13 14.63
CA LEU A 3 6.86 -8.33 13.69
C LEU A 3 6.96 -9.72 13.06
N TYR A 4 5.91 -10.51 13.22
CA TYR A 4 5.71 -11.74 12.45
C TYR A 4 4.86 -11.40 11.23
N THR A 5 5.44 -11.46 10.03
CA THR A 5 4.87 -10.87 8.82
C THR A 5 4.63 -11.90 7.73
N SER A 6 3.59 -11.68 6.94
CA SER A 6 3.37 -12.38 5.67
C SER A 6 2.71 -11.46 4.66
N ALA A 7 2.88 -11.77 3.39
CA ALA A 7 2.30 -11.02 2.27
C ALA A 7 1.48 -11.93 1.36
N ALA A 8 0.43 -11.37 0.77
CA ALA A 8 -0.30 -11.91 -0.37
C ALA A 8 -0.33 -10.86 -1.48
N ASN A 9 -0.07 -11.29 -2.70
CA ASN A 9 -0.14 -10.44 -3.89
C ASN A 9 -0.97 -11.16 -4.96
N ILE A 10 -2.02 -10.50 -5.44
CA ILE A 10 -2.88 -10.97 -6.55
C ILE A 10 -2.81 -9.92 -7.65
N PRO A 11 -2.08 -10.18 -8.73
CA PRO A 11 -1.98 -9.26 -9.85
C PRO A 11 -3.33 -9.07 -10.55
N HIS A 12 -3.56 -7.86 -11.08
CA HIS A 12 -4.64 -7.60 -12.02
C HIS A 12 -4.60 -8.63 -13.17
N PRO A 13 -5.72 -9.26 -13.55
CA PRO A 13 -5.73 -10.35 -14.56
C PRO A 13 -4.98 -10.01 -15.85
N ASP A 14 -5.14 -8.77 -16.36
CA ASP A 14 -4.49 -8.33 -17.60
C ASP A 14 -2.98 -8.07 -17.42
N LYS A 15 -2.52 -7.85 -16.18
CA LYS A 15 -1.12 -7.57 -15.83
C LYS A 15 -0.39 -8.80 -15.25
N SER A 16 -1.09 -9.92 -15.08
CA SER A 16 -0.57 -11.16 -14.45
C SER A 16 0.69 -11.70 -15.13
N HIS A 17 0.82 -11.50 -16.44
CA HIS A 17 1.98 -11.92 -17.23
C HIS A 17 3.30 -11.27 -16.81
N ARG A 18 3.25 -10.12 -16.10
CA ARG A 18 4.40 -9.40 -15.54
C ARG A 18 4.41 -9.34 -14.02
N GLY A 19 3.45 -10.03 -13.36
CA GLY A 19 3.35 -10.08 -11.90
C GLY A 19 2.68 -8.86 -11.26
N GLY A 20 1.85 -8.12 -12.02
CA GLY A 20 1.21 -6.88 -11.58
C GLY A 20 2.12 -5.65 -11.71
N GLU A 21 1.81 -4.62 -10.94
CA GLU A 21 2.55 -3.35 -10.89
C GLU A 21 3.00 -3.02 -9.45
N ASP A 22 2.49 -3.74 -8.43
CA ASP A 22 2.87 -3.56 -7.03
C ASP A 22 4.24 -4.17 -6.72
N GLY A 23 5.03 -3.47 -5.90
CA GLY A 23 6.24 -3.95 -5.25
C GLY A 23 6.06 -4.01 -3.73
N PHE A 24 6.72 -4.93 -3.06
CA PHE A 24 6.70 -5.00 -1.60
C PHE A 24 7.96 -5.64 -1.03
N PHE A 25 8.22 -5.39 0.25
CA PHE A 25 9.25 -6.12 1.00
C PHE A 25 8.78 -6.50 2.40
N LEU A 26 9.37 -7.58 2.89
CA LEU A 26 9.34 -8.00 4.29
C LEU A 26 10.79 -8.16 4.74
N THR A 27 11.09 -7.75 5.97
CA THR A 27 12.38 -8.05 6.59
C THR A 27 12.28 -9.21 7.57
N THR A 28 13.43 -9.65 8.07
CA THR A 28 13.46 -10.63 9.15
C THR A 28 12.86 -10.05 10.44
N PRO A 29 12.32 -10.88 11.35
CA PRO A 29 11.73 -10.40 12.60
C PRO A 29 12.70 -9.57 13.47
N SER A 30 14.01 -9.76 13.31
CA SER A 30 15.02 -9.00 14.04
C SER A 30 15.14 -7.53 13.59
N ILE A 31 14.66 -7.21 12.39
CA ILE A 31 14.63 -5.85 11.82
C ILE A 31 13.22 -5.26 11.90
N SER A 32 12.19 -6.11 11.72
CA SER A 32 10.77 -5.75 11.90
C SER A 32 10.33 -4.55 11.05
N SER A 33 10.47 -4.67 9.73
CA SER A 33 9.96 -3.66 8.79
C SER A 33 9.25 -4.28 7.60
N VAL A 34 8.35 -3.50 7.02
CA VAL A 34 7.54 -3.87 5.85
C VAL A 34 7.36 -2.66 4.95
N GLY A 35 7.16 -2.89 3.66
CA GLY A 35 6.80 -1.82 2.73
C GLY A 35 5.98 -2.34 1.55
N ILE A 36 5.12 -1.48 1.02
CA ILE A 36 4.37 -1.67 -0.22
C ILE A 36 4.53 -0.42 -1.07
N ALA A 37 4.65 -0.61 -2.38
CA ALA A 37 4.59 0.43 -3.39
C ALA A 37 3.66 -0.01 -4.51
N ASP A 38 2.72 0.84 -4.91
CA ASP A 38 1.80 0.61 -6.02
C ASP A 38 2.27 1.42 -7.22
N GLY A 39 2.62 0.72 -8.29
CA GLY A 39 3.16 1.31 -9.51
C GLY A 39 2.06 1.93 -10.37
N VAL A 40 2.22 3.21 -10.71
CA VAL A 40 1.21 3.98 -11.46
C VAL A 40 1.03 3.42 -12.87
N GLY A 41 -0.11 2.76 -13.12
CA GLY A 41 -0.44 2.07 -14.36
C GLY A 41 -0.44 2.94 -15.63
N GLY A 42 -0.55 4.26 -15.49
CA GLY A 42 -0.50 5.21 -16.60
C GLY A 42 0.78 5.14 -17.45
N TRP A 43 1.89 4.71 -16.88
CA TRP A 43 3.16 4.53 -17.57
C TRP A 43 3.12 3.41 -18.61
N ALA A 44 2.27 2.40 -18.43
CA ALA A 44 2.10 1.32 -19.40
C ALA A 44 1.64 1.83 -20.78
N ASN A 45 0.92 2.94 -20.85
CA ASN A 45 0.54 3.58 -22.12
C ASN A 45 1.75 4.12 -22.91
N GLN A 46 2.90 4.26 -22.26
CA GLN A 46 4.17 4.68 -22.85
C GLN A 46 5.14 3.49 -23.02
N ASN A 47 4.66 2.24 -22.87
CA ASN A 47 5.44 1.01 -22.87
C ASN A 47 6.50 0.96 -21.74
N ILE A 48 6.26 1.64 -20.63
CA ILE A 48 7.08 1.60 -19.43
C ILE A 48 6.39 0.67 -18.43
N ASN A 49 7.14 -0.25 -17.84
CA ASN A 49 6.61 -1.14 -16.80
C ASN A 49 6.75 -0.47 -15.43
N PRO A 50 5.65 0.02 -14.80
CA PRO A 50 5.74 0.71 -13.52
C PRO A 50 6.20 -0.19 -12.37
N LYS A 51 6.02 -1.51 -12.50
CA LYS A 51 6.50 -2.48 -11.52
C LYS A 51 8.00 -2.35 -11.25
N LEU A 52 8.81 -2.05 -12.28
CA LEU A 52 10.26 -1.95 -12.11
C LEU A 52 10.64 -0.81 -11.17
N PHE A 53 9.92 0.31 -11.25
CA PHE A 53 10.13 1.43 -10.34
C PHE A 53 9.71 1.07 -8.90
N ALA A 54 8.53 0.45 -8.75
CA ALA A 54 8.01 0.04 -7.45
C ALA A 54 8.91 -1.02 -6.78
N ASP A 55 9.37 -2.02 -7.54
CA ASP A 55 10.27 -3.07 -7.05
C ASP A 55 11.63 -2.48 -6.61
N ASP A 56 12.24 -1.61 -7.42
CA ASP A 56 13.52 -0.97 -7.10
C ASP A 56 13.39 -0.08 -5.85
N LEU A 57 12.32 0.73 -5.76
CA LEU A 57 12.08 1.57 -4.58
C LEU A 57 11.97 0.72 -3.31
N MET A 58 11.22 -0.37 -3.37
CA MET A 58 11.04 -1.27 -2.21
C MET A 58 12.32 -2.02 -1.85
N GLU A 59 13.07 -2.50 -2.83
CA GLU A 59 14.34 -3.20 -2.58
C GLU A 59 15.39 -2.27 -1.97
N TYR A 60 15.56 -1.05 -2.50
CA TYR A 60 16.50 -0.09 -1.93
C TYR A 60 16.06 0.44 -0.56
N THR A 61 14.75 0.60 -0.33
CA THR A 61 14.22 0.94 1.00
C THR A 61 14.57 -0.14 2.01
N LYS A 62 14.36 -1.41 1.66
CA LYS A 62 14.76 -2.55 2.47
C LYS A 62 16.26 -2.53 2.78
N GLN A 63 17.11 -2.31 1.77
CA GLN A 63 18.56 -2.25 1.94
C GLN A 63 18.98 -1.12 2.88
N SER A 64 18.38 0.08 2.75
CA SER A 64 18.62 1.20 3.64
C SER A 64 18.28 0.84 5.10
N ILE A 65 17.12 0.22 5.34
CA ILE A 65 16.71 -0.24 6.67
C ILE A 65 17.65 -1.33 7.21
N GLU A 66 18.04 -2.29 6.39
CA GLU A 66 18.97 -3.35 6.75
C GLU A 66 20.39 -2.81 7.08
N SER A 67 20.77 -1.69 6.45
CA SER A 67 22.03 -0.99 6.76
C SER A 67 21.99 -0.22 8.09
N GLY A 68 20.80 -0.05 8.70
CA GLY A 68 20.66 0.55 10.02
C GLY A 68 19.78 1.80 10.10
N VAL A 69 19.21 2.27 8.99
CA VAL A 69 18.24 3.40 9.02
C VAL A 69 16.96 2.96 9.74
N ARG A 70 16.43 3.85 10.61
CA ARG A 70 15.24 3.56 11.44
C ARG A 70 14.10 4.56 11.23
N GLU A 71 14.33 5.60 10.46
CA GLU A 71 13.30 6.59 10.08
C GLU A 71 12.77 6.24 8.69
N PRO A 72 11.47 5.90 8.53
CA PRO A 72 10.92 5.44 7.25
C PRO A 72 11.07 6.47 6.11
N VAL A 73 10.92 7.78 6.42
CA VAL A 73 11.09 8.84 5.41
C VAL A 73 12.53 8.90 4.91
N ILE A 74 13.52 8.74 5.81
CA ILE A 74 14.94 8.72 5.43
C ILE A 74 15.24 7.50 4.57
N ALA A 75 14.71 6.32 4.94
CA ALA A 75 14.89 5.11 4.15
C ALA A 75 14.31 5.23 2.74
N LEU A 76 13.12 5.84 2.62
CA LEU A 76 12.50 6.12 1.33
C LEU A 76 13.29 7.15 0.51
N ASP A 77 13.83 8.20 1.16
CA ASP A 77 14.62 9.24 0.48
C ASP A 77 15.94 8.67 -0.07
N GLU A 78 16.65 7.88 0.72
CA GLU A 78 17.86 7.18 0.25
C GLU A 78 17.53 6.24 -0.92
N ALA A 79 16.47 5.43 -0.80
CA ALA A 79 16.01 4.54 -1.84
C ALA A 79 15.62 5.28 -3.13
N TYR A 80 14.79 6.32 -2.99
CA TYR A 80 14.34 7.14 -4.11
C TYR A 80 15.52 7.71 -4.90
N ASN A 81 16.57 8.18 -4.21
CA ASN A 81 17.77 8.68 -4.85
C ASN A 81 18.50 7.59 -5.65
N MET A 82 18.43 6.33 -5.23
CA MET A 82 19.09 5.19 -5.89
C MET A 82 18.32 4.61 -7.07
N VAL A 83 16.98 4.82 -7.15
CA VAL A 83 16.17 4.28 -8.25
C VAL A 83 16.64 4.85 -9.60
N GLU A 84 16.96 3.96 -10.52
CA GLU A 84 17.36 4.25 -11.91
C GLU A 84 16.36 3.61 -12.90
N GLN A 85 15.07 3.86 -12.66
CA GLN A 85 13.95 3.43 -13.52
C GLN A 85 13.08 4.63 -13.85
N THR A 86 12.52 4.64 -15.06
CA THR A 86 11.43 5.55 -15.41
C THR A 86 10.12 4.96 -14.91
N GLY A 87 9.36 5.75 -14.17
CA GLY A 87 8.08 5.33 -13.58
C GLY A 87 7.72 6.16 -12.36
N SER A 88 6.65 5.80 -11.72
CA SER A 88 6.25 6.34 -10.42
C SER A 88 5.43 5.33 -9.65
N CYS A 89 5.38 5.48 -8.34
CA CYS A 89 4.55 4.67 -7.45
C CYS A 89 4.14 5.43 -6.19
N THR A 90 3.11 4.96 -5.52
CA THR A 90 2.83 5.26 -4.12
C THR A 90 3.80 4.51 -3.22
N ALA A 91 3.85 4.80 -1.93
CA ALA A 91 4.62 4.00 -0.99
C ALA A 91 4.07 4.09 0.45
N VAL A 92 4.04 2.96 1.14
CA VAL A 92 3.84 2.89 2.59
C VAL A 92 4.93 2.01 3.20
N VAL A 93 5.65 2.53 4.20
CA VAL A 93 6.76 1.84 4.85
C VAL A 93 6.61 1.93 6.36
N GLY A 94 6.62 0.78 7.04
CA GLY A 94 6.56 0.69 8.50
C GLY A 94 7.83 0.05 9.07
N ILE A 95 8.36 0.65 10.14
CA ILE A 95 9.52 0.15 10.89
C ILE A 95 9.15 0.08 12.37
N MET A 96 9.33 -1.08 13.00
CA MET A 96 9.14 -1.23 14.44
C MET A 96 10.48 -1.45 15.14
N GLU A 97 10.74 -0.65 16.16
CA GLU A 97 11.88 -0.83 17.04
C GLU A 97 11.61 -1.91 18.10
N ARG A 98 12.69 -2.44 18.72
CA ARG A 98 12.58 -3.52 19.70
C ARG A 98 11.73 -3.19 20.93
N ASP A 99 11.63 -1.91 21.26
CA ASP A 99 10.80 -1.44 22.36
C ASP A 99 9.32 -1.29 21.97
N GLY A 100 8.97 -1.58 20.70
CA GLY A 100 7.62 -1.48 20.12
C GLY A 100 7.25 -0.12 19.56
N LEU A 101 8.19 0.84 19.51
CA LEU A 101 7.96 2.08 18.80
C LEU A 101 7.82 1.77 17.31
N PHE A 102 6.68 2.11 16.73
CA PHE A 102 6.34 1.87 15.34
C PHE A 102 6.20 3.19 14.61
N SER A 103 7.05 3.37 13.59
CA SER A 103 7.07 4.55 12.74
C SER A 103 6.65 4.17 11.33
N VAL A 104 5.76 4.95 10.72
CA VAL A 104 5.28 4.73 9.36
C VAL A 104 5.41 6.01 8.55
N ALA A 105 5.85 5.87 7.30
CA ALA A 105 5.75 6.88 6.26
C ALA A 105 4.77 6.39 5.19
N ASN A 106 3.82 7.23 4.79
CA ASN A 106 2.85 6.93 3.75
C ASN A 106 2.79 8.06 2.74
N ILE A 107 2.88 7.75 1.44
CA ILE A 107 2.69 8.69 0.34
C ILE A 107 1.77 8.06 -0.70
N GLY A 108 0.66 8.74 -1.00
CA GLY A 108 -0.37 8.28 -1.92
C GLY A 108 -1.56 7.62 -1.21
N ASP A 109 -2.19 6.66 -1.87
CA ASP A 109 -3.45 6.00 -1.47
C ASP A 109 -3.29 4.51 -1.10
N SER A 110 -2.10 3.93 -1.21
CA SER A 110 -1.71 2.78 -0.39
C SER A 110 -1.74 3.18 1.09
N GLY A 111 -1.87 2.20 2.00
CA GLY A 111 -2.01 2.59 3.41
C GLY A 111 -1.85 1.44 4.40
N PHE A 112 -2.20 1.73 5.65
CA PHE A 112 -2.19 0.75 6.72
C PHE A 112 -3.31 0.96 7.73
N ILE A 113 -3.64 -0.12 8.44
CA ILE A 113 -4.56 -0.15 9.59
C ILE A 113 -3.86 -0.86 10.75
N VAL A 114 -3.97 -0.33 11.97
CA VAL A 114 -3.58 -1.03 13.20
C VAL A 114 -4.83 -1.47 13.93
N ILE A 115 -4.89 -2.75 14.28
CA ILE A 115 -5.98 -3.37 15.02
C ILE A 115 -5.44 -3.77 16.39
N ARG A 116 -6.15 -3.34 17.45
CA ARG A 116 -5.88 -3.67 18.85
C ARG A 116 -7.17 -4.09 19.55
N GLN A 117 -7.15 -5.23 20.24
CA GLN A 117 -8.31 -5.71 21.00
C GLN A 117 -9.61 -5.75 20.17
N HIS A 118 -9.50 -6.22 18.94
CA HIS A 118 -10.62 -6.36 17.99
C HIS A 118 -11.21 -5.03 17.46
N GLU A 119 -10.52 -3.91 17.63
CA GLU A 119 -10.95 -2.59 17.16
C GLU A 119 -9.85 -1.93 16.32
N ILE A 120 -10.24 -1.10 15.35
CA ILE A 120 -9.30 -0.28 14.58
C ILE A 120 -8.80 0.85 15.49
N LEU A 121 -7.49 0.82 15.79
CA LEU A 121 -6.83 1.84 16.58
C LEU A 121 -6.50 3.06 15.72
N ILE A 122 -6.00 2.85 14.51
CA ILE A 122 -5.63 3.88 13.55
C ILE A 122 -5.70 3.33 12.13
N LYS A 123 -6.04 4.20 11.19
CA LYS A 123 -5.92 4.01 9.74
C LYS A 123 -5.17 5.20 9.14
N SER A 124 -4.28 4.96 8.18
CA SER A 124 -3.63 6.01 7.42
C SER A 124 -4.63 6.81 6.58
N LYS A 125 -4.26 8.06 6.29
CA LYS A 125 -5.02 8.91 5.37
C LYS A 125 -4.43 8.77 3.97
N GLU A 126 -5.31 8.77 2.98
CA GLU A 126 -4.90 8.88 1.58
C GLU A 126 -4.42 10.30 1.26
N GLN A 127 -3.37 10.40 0.46
CA GLN A 127 -2.90 11.67 -0.09
C GLN A 127 -3.16 11.70 -1.59
N GLN A 128 -4.02 12.61 -2.00
CA GLN A 128 -4.43 12.76 -3.40
C GLN A 128 -4.43 14.24 -3.81
N HIS A 129 -3.94 14.55 -5.00
CA HIS A 129 -4.07 15.86 -5.65
C HIS A 129 -5.49 16.11 -6.16
N GLY A 130 -6.21 15.05 -6.44
CA GLY A 130 -7.61 15.03 -6.87
C GLY A 130 -8.12 13.60 -6.83
N PHE A 131 -9.41 13.39 -7.01
CA PHE A 131 -9.99 12.06 -6.96
C PHE A 131 -9.25 11.08 -7.88
N ASN A 132 -8.81 9.95 -7.33
CA ASN A 132 -8.03 8.90 -8.01
C ASN A 132 -6.73 9.43 -8.69
N PHE A 133 -6.12 10.44 -8.08
CA PHE A 133 -4.83 10.96 -8.48
C PHE A 133 -3.93 11.10 -7.25
N PRO A 134 -3.29 10.00 -6.81
CA PRO A 134 -2.49 9.97 -5.59
C PRO A 134 -1.19 10.76 -5.71
N TYR A 135 -0.66 11.19 -4.57
CA TYR A 135 0.73 11.57 -4.43
C TYR A 135 1.60 10.37 -4.80
N GLN A 136 2.70 10.62 -5.52
CA GLN A 136 3.53 9.56 -6.07
C GLN A 136 4.99 9.98 -6.23
N LEU A 137 5.90 9.11 -5.88
CA LEU A 137 7.32 9.29 -6.14
C LEU A 137 7.63 8.84 -7.57
N GLY A 138 8.27 9.69 -8.36
CA GLY A 138 8.52 9.37 -9.77
C GLY A 138 9.84 9.89 -10.31
N LYS A 139 10.39 9.17 -11.30
CA LYS A 139 11.58 9.57 -12.08
C LYS A 139 11.39 9.30 -13.55
N VAL A 140 12.15 10.05 -14.35
CA VAL A 140 12.26 9.85 -15.80
C VAL A 140 13.71 9.88 -16.24
N GLU A 141 14.06 9.04 -17.21
CA GLU A 141 15.36 9.06 -17.85
C GLU A 141 15.47 10.25 -18.80
N GLY A 142 16.49 11.06 -18.62
CA GLY A 142 16.83 12.17 -19.52
C GLY A 142 17.62 11.70 -20.74
N LYS A 143 17.76 12.59 -21.73
CA LYS A 143 18.51 12.30 -22.96
C LYS A 143 20.01 12.02 -22.73
N ASP A 144 20.52 12.36 -21.59
CA ASP A 144 21.91 12.11 -21.17
C ASP A 144 22.09 10.80 -20.40
N GLY A 145 21.02 9.97 -20.32
CA GLY A 145 21.01 8.70 -19.62
C GLY A 145 20.97 8.82 -18.10
N LYS A 146 20.68 10.01 -17.55
CA LYS A 146 20.49 10.21 -16.10
C LYS A 146 19.01 10.23 -15.77
N PHE A 147 18.71 9.86 -14.54
CA PHE A 147 17.36 9.88 -14.00
C PHE A 147 17.08 11.17 -13.24
N TYR A 148 15.98 11.80 -13.57
CA TYR A 148 15.51 13.06 -12.97
C TYR A 148 14.17 12.85 -12.29
N GLU A 149 13.91 13.61 -11.25
CA GLU A 149 12.63 13.64 -10.57
C GLU A 149 11.48 13.96 -11.52
N HIS A 150 10.37 13.26 -11.36
CA HIS A 150 9.15 13.46 -12.12
C HIS A 150 7.99 13.76 -11.16
N GLY A 151 7.19 14.78 -11.48
CA GLY A 151 6.15 15.27 -10.57
C GLY A 151 6.73 16.15 -9.47
N ASP A 152 5.85 16.58 -8.55
CA ASP A 152 6.17 17.54 -7.49
C ASP A 152 6.34 16.86 -6.11
N ASP A 153 5.89 15.61 -5.97
CA ASP A 153 5.90 14.89 -4.69
C ASP A 153 7.28 14.31 -4.38
N ARG A 154 7.64 14.36 -3.10
CA ARG A 154 8.95 13.93 -2.57
C ARG A 154 8.76 13.04 -1.34
N PRO A 155 9.76 12.23 -0.96
CA PRO A 155 9.70 11.45 0.28
C PRO A 155 9.39 12.28 1.54
N GLN A 156 9.76 13.57 1.54
CA GLN A 156 9.48 14.50 2.64
C GLN A 156 8.01 14.90 2.73
N ASP A 157 7.21 14.64 1.69
CA ASP A 157 5.77 14.91 1.66
C ASP A 157 4.94 13.76 2.24
N CYS A 158 5.59 12.68 2.67
CA CYS A 158 4.93 11.57 3.34
C CYS A 158 4.15 12.04 4.57
N GLU A 159 2.92 11.58 4.72
CA GLU A 159 2.25 11.54 6.02
C GLU A 159 3.01 10.58 6.93
N THR A 160 3.32 11.03 8.14
CA THR A 160 4.08 10.23 9.10
C THR A 160 3.25 9.90 10.32
N TYR A 161 3.40 8.66 10.79
CA TYR A 161 2.72 8.14 11.97
C TYR A 161 3.74 7.56 12.93
N GLN A 162 3.50 7.77 14.22
CA GLN A 162 4.31 7.16 15.27
C GLN A 162 3.40 6.72 16.42
N LEU A 163 3.49 5.46 16.79
CA LEU A 163 2.70 4.90 17.88
C LEU A 163 3.46 3.76 18.58
N LYS A 164 3.02 3.44 19.78
CA LYS A 164 3.53 2.30 20.53
C LYS A 164 2.67 1.08 20.26
N LEU A 165 3.22 0.07 19.59
CA LEU A 165 2.57 -1.22 19.44
C LEU A 165 2.73 -2.07 20.70
N HIS A 166 1.78 -2.96 20.91
CA HIS A 166 1.76 -3.93 21.99
C HIS A 166 1.69 -5.35 21.40
N GLU A 167 2.14 -6.32 22.19
CA GLU A 167 1.99 -7.74 21.83
C GLU A 167 0.52 -8.06 21.54
N GLY A 168 0.28 -8.77 20.44
CA GLY A 168 -1.05 -9.08 19.93
C GLY A 168 -1.68 -8.02 19.01
N ASP A 169 -1.07 -6.85 18.85
CA ASP A 169 -1.53 -5.91 17.82
C ASP A 169 -1.32 -6.50 16.41
N ILE A 170 -2.27 -6.22 15.53
CA ILE A 170 -2.21 -6.62 14.12
C ILE A 170 -2.10 -5.36 13.27
N VAL A 171 -1.14 -5.33 12.35
CA VAL A 171 -1.00 -4.26 11.37
C VAL A 171 -1.28 -4.84 9.99
N VAL A 172 -2.23 -4.26 9.28
CA VAL A 172 -2.55 -4.59 7.89
C VAL A 172 -2.10 -3.45 7.01
N PHE A 173 -1.20 -3.73 6.07
CA PHE A 173 -0.83 -2.83 4.99
C PHE A 173 -1.50 -3.29 3.70
N GLY A 174 -1.85 -2.36 2.83
CA GLY A 174 -2.45 -2.69 1.54
C GLY A 174 -2.17 -1.63 0.48
N SER A 175 -2.14 -2.06 -0.80
CA SER A 175 -2.30 -1.17 -1.94
C SER A 175 -3.77 -0.70 -2.04
N ASP A 176 -4.05 0.20 -2.96
CA ASP A 176 -5.41 0.68 -3.19
C ASP A 176 -6.37 -0.45 -3.61
N GLY A 177 -5.87 -1.49 -4.29
CA GLY A 177 -6.66 -2.68 -4.62
C GLY A 177 -7.33 -3.35 -3.42
N LEU A 178 -6.76 -3.24 -2.21
CA LEU A 178 -7.43 -3.65 -0.97
C LEU A 178 -8.43 -2.60 -0.50
N PHE A 179 -7.97 -1.36 -0.27
CA PHE A 179 -8.76 -0.32 0.42
C PHE A 179 -9.86 0.32 -0.44
N ASP A 180 -9.77 0.20 -1.76
CA ASP A 180 -10.80 0.61 -2.70
C ASP A 180 -11.99 -0.34 -2.72
N ASN A 181 -11.76 -1.63 -2.43
CA ASN A 181 -12.78 -2.67 -2.56
C ASN A 181 -13.35 -3.14 -1.21
N ILE A 182 -12.60 -3.04 -0.11
CA ILE A 182 -13.00 -3.59 1.18
C ILE A 182 -13.27 -2.47 2.20
N TRP A 183 -14.47 -2.49 2.76
CA TRP A 183 -14.86 -1.61 3.85
C TRP A 183 -14.08 -1.96 5.13
N ASP A 184 -13.72 -0.95 5.92
CA ASP A 184 -12.95 -1.12 7.15
C ASP A 184 -13.60 -2.08 8.15
N ASN A 185 -14.93 -2.03 8.27
CA ASN A 185 -15.67 -2.95 9.13
C ASN A 185 -15.61 -4.40 8.62
N ALA A 186 -15.69 -4.62 7.30
CA ALA A 186 -15.59 -5.95 6.72
C ALA A 186 -14.17 -6.53 6.86
N LEU A 187 -13.13 -5.70 6.68
CA LEU A 187 -11.74 -6.07 6.96
C LEU A 187 -11.58 -6.47 8.43
N LEU A 188 -12.11 -5.67 9.35
CA LEU A 188 -12.03 -5.93 10.78
C LEU A 188 -12.77 -7.22 11.16
N GLU A 189 -13.97 -7.45 10.62
CA GLU A 189 -14.75 -8.67 10.84
C GLU A 189 -13.98 -9.90 10.35
N GLU A 190 -13.37 -9.84 9.16
CA GLU A 190 -12.57 -10.93 8.61
C GLU A 190 -11.39 -11.27 9.51
N ILE A 191 -10.58 -10.27 9.91
CA ILE A 191 -9.46 -10.47 10.84
C ILE A 191 -9.93 -11.06 12.18
N ASN A 192 -11.01 -10.53 12.76
CA ASN A 192 -11.53 -10.99 14.04
C ASN A 192 -12.16 -12.38 13.98
N SER A 193 -12.53 -12.88 12.81
CA SER A 193 -13.05 -14.24 12.60
C SER A 193 -11.99 -15.32 12.67
N MET A 194 -10.72 -14.92 12.54
CA MET A 194 -9.58 -15.85 12.47
C MET A 194 -8.86 -15.96 13.82
N ASP A 195 -8.25 -17.14 14.05
CA ASP A 195 -7.29 -17.30 15.14
C ASP A 195 -6.04 -16.43 14.86
N CYS A 196 -5.66 -15.59 15.81
CA CYS A 196 -4.60 -14.57 15.70
C CYS A 196 -3.17 -15.11 15.52
N GLU A 197 -2.97 -16.32 14.97
CA GLU A 197 -1.66 -16.96 14.95
C GLU A 197 -1.01 -17.00 13.56
N SER A 198 -1.71 -16.62 12.49
CA SER A 198 -1.18 -16.77 11.12
C SER A 198 -1.36 -15.52 10.26
N PRO A 199 -0.34 -14.65 10.16
CA PRO A 199 -0.39 -13.51 9.25
C PRO A 199 -0.53 -13.95 7.78
N GLU A 200 -0.05 -15.16 7.42
CA GLU A 200 -0.22 -15.72 6.07
C GLU A 200 -1.69 -15.97 5.74
N LYS A 201 -2.43 -16.61 6.64
CA LYS A 201 -3.87 -16.86 6.43
C LYS A 201 -4.64 -15.55 6.32
N MET A 202 -4.34 -14.58 7.20
CA MET A 202 -4.99 -13.26 7.18
C MET A 202 -4.70 -12.52 5.87
N ALA A 203 -3.43 -12.45 5.44
CA ALA A 203 -3.06 -11.77 4.21
C ALA A 203 -3.74 -12.41 2.98
N ASN A 204 -3.73 -13.74 2.88
CA ASN A 204 -4.39 -14.45 1.78
C ASN A 204 -5.91 -14.21 1.79
N SER A 205 -6.56 -14.33 2.95
CA SER A 205 -8.00 -14.14 3.04
C SER A 205 -8.43 -12.72 2.65
N LEU A 206 -7.73 -11.70 3.12
CA LEU A 206 -8.01 -10.30 2.76
C LEU A 206 -7.77 -10.04 1.27
N ALA A 207 -6.70 -10.59 0.70
CA ALA A 207 -6.41 -10.44 -0.73
C ALA A 207 -7.47 -11.14 -1.61
N GLU A 208 -7.89 -12.37 -1.24
CA GLU A 208 -8.96 -13.09 -1.94
C GLU A 208 -10.30 -12.37 -1.80
N MET A 209 -10.62 -11.84 -0.61
CA MET A 209 -11.83 -11.05 -0.39
C MET A 209 -11.84 -9.80 -1.26
N ALA A 210 -10.73 -9.06 -1.33
CA ALA A 210 -10.61 -7.88 -2.18
C ALA A 210 -10.74 -8.23 -3.66
N PHE A 211 -10.12 -9.33 -4.12
CA PHE A 211 -10.22 -9.79 -5.50
C PHE A 211 -11.66 -10.17 -5.88
N ASN A 212 -12.36 -10.84 -4.98
CA ASN A 212 -13.75 -11.23 -5.20
C ASN A 212 -14.67 -9.99 -5.28
N GLU A 213 -14.50 -9.02 -4.36
CA GLU A 213 -15.27 -7.77 -4.40
C GLU A 213 -14.93 -6.92 -5.63
N ALA A 214 -13.65 -6.85 -6.03
CA ALA A 214 -13.20 -6.15 -7.23
C ALA A 214 -13.84 -6.71 -8.53
N GLY A 215 -14.11 -8.01 -8.57
CA GLY A 215 -14.75 -8.68 -9.71
C GLY A 215 -16.27 -8.53 -9.79
N ARG A 216 -16.93 -8.04 -8.74
CA ARG A 216 -18.39 -7.86 -8.71
C ARG A 216 -18.82 -6.66 -9.57
N LYS A 217 -20.10 -6.69 -10.00
CA LYS A 217 -20.71 -5.63 -10.82
C LYS A 217 -21.90 -4.98 -10.15
N ASP A 218 -22.25 -5.40 -8.95
CA ASP A 218 -23.49 -5.05 -8.27
C ASP A 218 -23.29 -4.50 -6.85
N ASN A 219 -22.01 -4.28 -6.46
CA ASN A 219 -21.64 -3.79 -5.13
C ASN A 219 -21.33 -2.29 -5.13
N TRP A 220 -21.54 -1.67 -3.97
CA TRP A 220 -21.08 -0.32 -3.66
C TRP A 220 -19.83 -0.45 -2.77
N ILE A 221 -18.71 0.07 -3.25
CA ILE A 221 -17.41 -0.10 -2.64
C ILE A 221 -16.87 1.22 -2.04
N PRO A 222 -15.84 1.18 -1.18
CA PRO A 222 -15.22 2.37 -0.61
C PRO A 222 -14.77 3.39 -1.67
N PHE A 223 -14.20 2.94 -2.79
CA PHE A 223 -13.82 3.81 -3.91
C PHE A 223 -14.99 4.63 -4.44
N THR A 224 -16.14 3.99 -4.68
CA THR A 224 -17.35 4.69 -5.18
C THR A 224 -17.93 5.63 -4.14
N GLU A 225 -17.85 5.28 -2.84
CA GLU A 225 -18.26 6.19 -1.76
C GLU A 225 -17.42 7.46 -1.75
N ARG A 226 -16.08 7.33 -1.86
CA ARG A 226 -15.19 8.50 -1.96
C ARG A 226 -15.45 9.35 -3.19
N ALA A 227 -15.79 8.71 -4.33
CA ALA A 227 -16.20 9.42 -5.54
C ALA A 227 -17.44 10.27 -5.30
N LEU A 228 -18.43 9.73 -4.58
CA LEU A 228 -19.64 10.46 -4.20
C LEU A 228 -19.33 11.64 -3.27
N GLU A 229 -18.54 11.40 -2.21
CA GLU A 229 -18.16 12.42 -1.23
C GLU A 229 -17.40 13.59 -1.87
N GLN A 230 -16.56 13.30 -2.86
CA GLN A 230 -15.78 14.31 -3.59
C GLN A 230 -16.54 14.90 -4.80
N GLY A 231 -17.76 14.44 -5.09
CA GLY A 231 -18.55 14.89 -6.23
C GLY A 231 -17.93 14.54 -7.60
N ALA A 232 -17.12 13.46 -7.63
CA ALA A 232 -16.46 13.01 -8.85
C ALA A 232 -17.47 12.43 -9.86
N TRP A 233 -17.14 12.52 -11.15
CA TRP A 233 -17.89 11.96 -12.29
C TRP A 233 -19.36 12.35 -12.38
N GLY A 234 -19.78 13.37 -11.63
CA GLY A 234 -21.19 13.78 -11.57
C GLY A 234 -22.09 12.84 -10.77
N LEU A 235 -21.49 11.94 -9.97
CA LEU A 235 -22.19 11.07 -9.02
C LEU A 235 -22.92 11.92 -7.97
N LYS A 236 -24.22 11.63 -7.73
CA LYS A 236 -25.09 12.46 -6.89
C LYS A 236 -25.72 11.71 -5.72
N GLU A 237 -25.82 10.39 -5.83
CA GLU A 237 -26.48 9.58 -4.83
C GLU A 237 -25.78 8.22 -4.65
N ARG A 238 -25.91 7.67 -3.47
CA ARG A 238 -25.37 6.34 -3.13
C ARG A 238 -26.14 5.25 -3.87
N ASN A 239 -25.45 4.19 -4.27
CA ASN A 239 -26.00 3.06 -5.00
C ASN A 239 -26.59 3.43 -6.39
N ASP A 240 -26.13 4.50 -7.02
CA ASP A 240 -26.46 4.79 -8.40
C ASP A 240 -26.03 3.60 -9.29
N PRO A 241 -26.97 2.96 -10.02
CA PRO A 241 -26.66 1.76 -10.81
C PRO A 241 -25.58 1.95 -11.88
N ALA A 242 -25.34 3.19 -12.29
CA ALA A 242 -24.28 3.50 -13.26
C ALA A 242 -22.88 3.41 -12.68
N PHE A 243 -22.75 3.37 -11.35
CA PHE A 243 -21.48 3.38 -10.63
C PHE A 243 -21.31 2.18 -9.69
N LEU A 244 -22.19 1.16 -9.80
CA LEU A 244 -22.01 -0.10 -9.09
C LEU A 244 -20.90 -0.92 -9.73
N GLY A 245 -20.17 -1.62 -8.90
CA GLY A 245 -19.12 -2.58 -9.25
C GLY A 245 -17.84 -2.37 -8.47
N GLY A 246 -17.03 -3.41 -8.41
CA GLY A 246 -15.69 -3.36 -7.84
C GLY A 246 -14.69 -2.65 -8.76
N LYS A 247 -13.58 -2.21 -8.19
CA LYS A 247 -12.41 -1.66 -8.91
C LYS A 247 -11.36 -2.76 -9.03
N MET A 248 -11.24 -3.38 -10.22
CA MET A 248 -10.21 -4.39 -10.46
C MET A 248 -8.85 -3.72 -10.56
N ASP A 249 -7.93 -4.15 -9.69
CA ASP A 249 -6.55 -3.65 -9.65
C ASP A 249 -5.59 -4.74 -9.19
N ASP A 250 -4.29 -4.42 -9.11
CA ASP A 250 -3.32 -5.21 -8.38
C ASP A 250 -3.65 -5.14 -6.88
N ILE A 251 -3.59 -6.26 -6.18
CA ILE A 251 -3.93 -6.33 -4.75
C ILE A 251 -2.73 -6.86 -3.99
N THR A 252 -2.10 -6.02 -3.21
CA THR A 252 -1.04 -6.41 -2.29
C THR A 252 -1.49 -6.17 -0.85
N VAL A 253 -1.39 -7.21 -0.04
CA VAL A 253 -1.70 -7.17 1.39
C VAL A 253 -0.52 -7.71 2.18
N VAL A 254 -0.05 -6.94 3.16
CA VAL A 254 0.91 -7.42 4.16
C VAL A 254 0.25 -7.39 5.52
N VAL A 255 0.27 -8.51 6.22
CA VAL A 255 -0.16 -8.60 7.62
C VAL A 255 1.05 -8.80 8.52
N ALA A 256 1.12 -8.01 9.58
CA ALA A 256 2.14 -8.11 10.62
C ALA A 256 1.47 -8.28 11.98
N ILE A 257 1.88 -9.30 12.73
CA ILE A 257 1.45 -9.54 14.12
C ILE A 257 2.61 -9.21 15.04
N VAL A 258 2.34 -8.44 16.10
CA VAL A 258 3.34 -8.08 17.11
C VAL A 258 3.49 -9.22 18.13
N VAL A 259 4.70 -9.76 18.26
CA VAL A 259 5.06 -10.85 19.17
C VAL A 259 6.22 -10.48 20.07
#